data_4e7c95fc7f0e96d3438942fa92d7252e
#
_entry.id   4e7c95fc7f0e96d3438942fa92d7252e
#
_cell.length_a   1.000
_cell.length_b   1.000
_cell.length_c   1.000
_cell.angle_alpha   90.00
_cell.angle_beta   90.00
_cell.angle_gamma   90.00
#
_symmetry.space_group_name_H-M   'P 1'
#
loop_
_entity.id
_entity.type
_entity.pdbx_description
1 polymer ?
#
loop_
_entity_poly.entity_id
_entity_poly.type
_entity_poly.pdbx_seq_one_letter_code
_entity_poly.pdbx_strand_id
1 'polypeptide(L)'
;MQIAPHRLLGFAFAIADLLLEVAPTGKISFAVGAAAVLAGDGERQLIGRSFMDYIEPDDQDLVWALINGAEGAARQGPTVARLAAGAAKDVRAFTISICKLPQNDGAISCALSRAAAPKLGKGEGGLHERDDFEGMTRSLMESAKASGEELELSFVEMDGLTQAARSLPAQTQTTLKSRIAGALRAQSHGGAAAAKLDEDRYALVRAAGESAEALTERLGRLISMTADLEGFKVAASSMALSGDASASQIVKAVRYALDDFIEGGIEAAASGSLQDAVTASVRHTLKKASALGELVNERRFKLVYQPVVALSDGALHHHEVLVRFGEDESPFPMIRMAEELDLIEELDFAVFERAAEELDNNAKLSVAVNISGRTITSVPFIEKVVSLVEAKKSWAGRMMFELTESATIDDLHLADRHIQKLREHGCLVCLDDFGAGAASLAYLQQLSLDVVKIDGRYIRELQHGKREATFIRHLVQMCEELGVKTLAEMVETTQIEDAVRRAGVDYGQGYLYGAAAEIPSAPAPRAGPVAARRVGSVESWG
;
A
#
# COMPACT_ATOMS: atom_id res chain seq x y z
N MET A 1 -31.40 -46.02 -9.22
CA MET A 1 -30.46 -46.68 -8.29
C MET A 1 -30.66 -45.98 -6.92
N GLN A 2 -31.30 -46.63 -5.93
CA GLN A 2 -31.43 -46.04 -4.59
C GLN A 2 -30.07 -46.19 -3.87
N ILE A 3 -29.43 -45.05 -3.60
CA ILE A 3 -28.17 -45.03 -2.83
C ILE A 3 -28.54 -45.18 -1.36
N ALA A 4 -27.96 -46.15 -0.68
CA ALA A 4 -28.22 -46.36 0.74
C ALA A 4 -27.73 -45.16 1.58
N PRO A 5 -28.50 -44.67 2.58
CA PRO A 5 -28.19 -43.44 3.35
C PRO A 5 -26.79 -43.41 3.98
N HIS A 6 -26.28 -44.55 4.44
CA HIS A 6 -24.94 -44.65 5.05
C HIS A 6 -23.81 -44.40 4.04
N ARG A 7 -24.00 -44.69 2.75
CA ARG A 7 -23.01 -44.35 1.68
C ARG A 7 -22.98 -42.86 1.39
N LEU A 8 -24.14 -42.18 1.41
CA LEU A 8 -24.20 -40.73 1.25
C LEU A 8 -23.49 -40.03 2.42
N LEU A 9 -23.73 -40.48 3.66
CA LEU A 9 -23.04 -39.97 4.85
C LEU A 9 -21.51 -40.19 4.76
N GLY A 10 -21.09 -41.38 4.30
CA GLY A 10 -19.67 -41.69 4.12
C GLY A 10 -18.98 -40.73 3.11
N PHE A 11 -19.61 -40.43 1.98
CA PHE A 11 -19.09 -39.44 1.04
C PHE A 11 -19.10 -38.00 1.60
N ALA A 12 -20.14 -37.64 2.35
CA ALA A 12 -20.24 -36.32 2.96
C ALA A 12 -19.13 -36.09 4.00
N PHE A 13 -18.84 -37.11 4.87
CA PHE A 13 -17.75 -37.05 5.84
C PHE A 13 -16.34 -37.21 5.24
N ALA A 14 -16.23 -37.70 4.02
CA ALA A 14 -14.96 -37.66 3.30
C ALA A 14 -14.56 -36.23 2.86
N ILE A 15 -15.55 -35.30 2.84
CA ILE A 15 -15.37 -33.92 2.35
C ILE A 15 -15.51 -32.89 3.48
N ALA A 16 -16.25 -33.18 4.54
CA ALA A 16 -16.56 -32.25 5.63
C ALA A 16 -16.41 -32.92 7.01
N ASP A 17 -15.92 -32.14 7.98
CA ASP A 17 -15.81 -32.58 9.37
C ASP A 17 -17.16 -32.45 10.10
N LEU A 18 -18.00 -31.48 9.74
CA LEU A 18 -19.31 -31.22 10.36
C LEU A 18 -20.34 -30.85 9.27
N LEU A 19 -21.50 -31.48 9.36
CA LEU A 19 -22.65 -31.18 8.52
C LEU A 19 -23.73 -30.53 9.38
N LEU A 20 -24.28 -29.43 8.92
CA LEU A 20 -25.35 -28.67 9.57
C LEU A 20 -26.52 -28.44 8.63
N GLU A 21 -27.72 -28.31 9.18
CA GLU A 21 -28.83 -27.64 8.53
C GLU A 21 -29.21 -26.39 9.34
N VAL A 22 -29.34 -25.26 8.62
CA VAL A 22 -29.77 -23.98 9.18
C VAL A 22 -31.16 -23.65 8.65
N ALA A 23 -32.10 -23.56 9.56
CA ALA A 23 -33.48 -23.19 9.23
C ALA A 23 -33.58 -21.76 8.71
N PRO A 24 -34.66 -21.35 8.01
CA PRO A 24 -34.87 -19.97 7.57
C PRO A 24 -34.83 -18.94 8.70
N THR A 25 -35.02 -19.37 9.95
CA THR A 25 -34.88 -18.54 11.15
C THR A 25 -33.44 -18.26 11.57
N GLY A 26 -32.44 -18.80 10.86
CA GLY A 26 -31.02 -18.72 11.21
C GLY A 26 -30.58 -19.70 12.32
N LYS A 27 -31.50 -20.54 12.84
CA LYS A 27 -31.19 -21.52 13.87
C LYS A 27 -30.77 -22.86 13.28
N ILE A 28 -29.82 -23.53 13.92
CA ILE A 28 -29.39 -24.87 13.55
C ILE A 28 -30.52 -25.85 13.85
N SER A 29 -31.01 -26.54 12.83
CA SER A 29 -32.08 -27.55 12.94
C SER A 29 -31.53 -28.98 13.00
N PHE A 30 -30.33 -29.20 12.44
CA PHE A 30 -29.64 -30.47 12.39
C PHE A 30 -28.13 -30.29 12.48
N ALA A 31 -27.45 -31.21 13.17
CA ALA A 31 -26.00 -31.23 13.25
C ALA A 31 -25.52 -32.68 13.36
N VAL A 32 -24.47 -33.06 12.61
CA VAL A 32 -23.80 -34.34 12.68
C VAL A 32 -22.33 -34.25 12.32
N GLY A 33 -21.44 -34.86 13.10
CA GLY A 33 -19.99 -34.89 12.86
C GLY A 33 -19.17 -34.28 14.00
N ALA A 34 -18.05 -33.66 13.70
CA ALA A 34 -17.08 -33.16 14.67
C ALA A 34 -17.50 -31.85 15.37
N ALA A 35 -18.73 -31.77 15.85
CA ALA A 35 -19.32 -30.56 16.45
C ALA A 35 -18.48 -30.00 17.61
N ALA A 36 -18.04 -30.85 18.54
CA ALA A 36 -17.22 -30.41 19.68
C ALA A 36 -15.84 -29.86 19.28
N VAL A 37 -15.27 -30.33 18.18
CA VAL A 37 -13.97 -29.88 17.68
C VAL A 37 -14.07 -28.52 17.00
N LEU A 38 -15.14 -28.28 16.24
CA LEU A 38 -15.31 -27.05 15.46
C LEU A 38 -16.03 -25.95 16.25
N ALA A 39 -17.05 -26.31 17.03
CA ALA A 39 -17.89 -25.37 17.73
C ALA A 39 -17.71 -25.34 19.26
N GLY A 40 -16.90 -26.23 19.82
CA GLY A 40 -16.74 -26.38 21.27
C GLY A 40 -17.93 -27.07 21.98
N ASP A 41 -19.07 -27.18 21.29
CA ASP A 41 -20.33 -27.77 21.79
C ASP A 41 -20.61 -29.11 21.10
N GLY A 42 -21.28 -30.01 21.79
CA GLY A 42 -21.73 -31.27 21.18
C GLY A 42 -22.91 -31.06 20.21
N GLU A 43 -23.11 -32.00 19.29
CA GLU A 43 -24.15 -31.94 18.23
C GLU A 43 -25.53 -31.55 18.77
N ARG A 44 -25.96 -32.12 19.90
CA ARG A 44 -27.27 -31.82 20.51
C ARG A 44 -27.37 -30.42 21.09
N GLN A 45 -26.23 -29.81 21.48
CA GLN A 45 -26.17 -28.47 22.06
C GLN A 45 -26.21 -27.39 20.98
N LEU A 46 -25.83 -27.75 19.75
CA LEU A 46 -25.92 -26.85 18.59
C LEU A 46 -27.37 -26.63 18.15
N ILE A 47 -28.21 -27.64 18.27
CA ILE A 47 -29.61 -27.60 17.78
C ILE A 47 -30.40 -26.51 18.53
N GLY A 48 -31.05 -25.62 17.77
CA GLY A 48 -31.86 -24.52 18.27
C GLY A 48 -31.09 -23.21 18.53
N ARG A 49 -29.75 -23.25 18.51
CA ARG A 49 -28.92 -22.04 18.62
C ARG A 49 -28.81 -21.34 17.29
N SER A 50 -28.51 -20.04 17.31
CA SER A 50 -28.19 -19.28 16.10
C SER A 50 -26.86 -19.74 15.53
N PHE A 51 -26.79 -19.98 14.23
CA PHE A 51 -25.54 -20.33 13.57
C PHE A 51 -24.53 -19.19 13.66
N MET A 52 -24.99 -17.93 13.61
CA MET A 52 -24.16 -16.74 13.71
C MET A 52 -23.43 -16.59 15.05
N ASP A 53 -23.92 -17.23 16.15
CA ASP A 53 -23.27 -17.18 17.46
C ASP A 53 -21.87 -17.85 17.44
N TYR A 54 -21.61 -18.71 16.46
CA TYR A 54 -20.34 -19.43 16.28
C TYR A 54 -19.38 -18.74 15.32
N ILE A 55 -19.79 -17.63 14.69
CA ILE A 55 -19.02 -16.88 13.68
C ILE A 55 -18.42 -15.63 14.32
N GLU A 56 -17.13 -15.37 14.05
CA GLU A 56 -16.48 -14.11 14.43
C GLU A 56 -17.31 -12.93 13.92
N PRO A 57 -17.55 -11.88 14.72
CA PRO A 57 -18.39 -10.75 14.32
C PRO A 57 -18.07 -10.16 12.94
N ASP A 58 -16.78 -10.00 12.61
CA ASP A 58 -16.34 -9.46 11.32
C ASP A 58 -16.61 -10.39 10.12
N ASP A 59 -16.90 -11.68 10.36
CA ASP A 59 -17.20 -12.65 9.30
C ASP A 59 -18.71 -12.98 9.25
N GLN A 60 -19.54 -12.44 10.13
CA GLN A 60 -20.98 -12.68 10.12
C GLN A 60 -21.63 -12.18 8.84
N ASP A 61 -21.19 -11.04 8.30
CA ASP A 61 -21.72 -10.49 7.05
C ASP A 61 -21.32 -11.31 5.84
N LEU A 62 -20.12 -11.89 5.84
CA LEU A 62 -19.69 -12.87 4.84
C LEU A 62 -20.61 -14.12 4.85
N VAL A 63 -20.84 -14.71 6.03
CA VAL A 63 -21.70 -15.90 6.16
C VAL A 63 -23.17 -15.57 5.85
N TRP A 64 -23.63 -14.37 6.23
CA TRP A 64 -24.95 -13.87 5.84
C TRP A 64 -25.11 -13.79 4.33
N ALA A 65 -24.08 -13.27 3.63
CA ALA A 65 -24.08 -13.14 2.17
C ALA A 65 -24.10 -14.52 1.48
N LEU A 66 -23.33 -15.51 1.99
CA LEU A 66 -23.38 -16.88 1.50
C LEU A 66 -24.79 -17.48 1.63
N ILE A 67 -25.41 -17.34 2.80
CA ILE A 67 -26.73 -17.89 3.11
C ILE A 67 -27.81 -17.26 2.20
N ASN A 68 -27.83 -15.95 2.09
CA ASN A 68 -28.85 -15.22 1.32
C ASN A 68 -28.56 -15.18 -0.19
N GLY A 69 -27.30 -15.42 -0.59
CA GLY A 69 -26.91 -15.59 -1.98
C GLY A 69 -27.17 -17.00 -2.54
N ALA A 70 -27.54 -17.98 -1.70
CA ALA A 70 -27.77 -19.36 -2.13
C ALA A 70 -29.10 -19.48 -2.89
N GLU A 71 -29.02 -19.89 -4.15
CA GLU A 71 -30.18 -20.13 -5.02
C GLU A 71 -30.15 -21.54 -5.59
N GLY A 72 -31.31 -22.20 -5.53
CA GLY A 72 -31.46 -23.55 -6.05
C GLY A 72 -30.48 -24.54 -5.40
N ALA A 73 -30.22 -25.65 -6.09
CA ALA A 73 -29.28 -26.68 -5.61
C ALA A 73 -27.80 -26.37 -5.88
N ALA A 74 -27.48 -25.17 -6.39
CA ALA A 74 -26.10 -24.78 -6.65
C ALA A 74 -25.31 -24.60 -5.36
N ARG A 75 -24.12 -25.20 -5.29
CA ARG A 75 -23.19 -25.04 -4.17
C ARG A 75 -22.57 -23.64 -4.17
N GLN A 76 -22.56 -23.00 -3.01
CA GLN A 76 -21.81 -21.77 -2.73
C GLN A 76 -20.59 -22.13 -1.87
N GLY A 77 -19.47 -21.50 -2.10
CA GLY A 77 -18.20 -21.83 -1.44
C GLY A 77 -17.42 -22.95 -2.16
N PRO A 78 -16.28 -23.43 -1.61
CA PRO A 78 -15.85 -23.24 -0.20
C PRO A 78 -15.32 -21.84 0.09
N THR A 79 -15.74 -21.28 1.22
CA THR A 79 -15.29 -19.97 1.71
C THR A 79 -14.76 -20.14 3.13
N VAL A 80 -13.70 -19.44 3.52
CA VAL A 80 -13.15 -19.52 4.88
C VAL A 80 -13.78 -18.45 5.76
N ALA A 81 -14.31 -18.88 6.92
CA ALA A 81 -14.80 -18.00 7.97
C ALA A 81 -14.13 -18.30 9.30
N ARG A 82 -13.92 -17.27 10.13
CA ARG A 82 -13.32 -17.40 11.47
C ARG A 82 -14.38 -17.77 12.48
N LEU A 83 -13.96 -18.56 13.47
CA LEU A 83 -14.80 -18.93 14.61
C LEU A 83 -14.76 -17.87 15.70
N ALA A 84 -15.90 -17.60 16.33
CA ALA A 84 -16.00 -16.71 17.47
C ALA A 84 -15.09 -17.16 18.63
N ALA A 85 -14.54 -16.21 19.37
CA ALA A 85 -13.66 -16.47 20.49
C ALA A 85 -14.35 -17.36 21.54
N GLY A 86 -13.77 -18.54 21.84
CA GLY A 86 -14.31 -19.51 22.79
C GLY A 86 -15.06 -20.69 22.18
N ALA A 87 -15.30 -20.71 20.86
CA ALA A 87 -15.97 -21.80 20.18
C ALA A 87 -15.12 -23.11 20.19
N ALA A 88 -13.80 -23.00 19.93
CA ALA A 88 -12.87 -24.14 20.07
C ALA A 88 -11.46 -23.63 20.44
N LYS A 89 -10.68 -24.45 21.19
CA LYS A 89 -9.32 -24.03 21.63
C LYS A 89 -8.28 -24.01 20.50
N ASP A 90 -8.38 -24.95 19.56
CA ASP A 90 -7.32 -25.25 18.60
C ASP A 90 -7.72 -24.94 17.12
N VAL A 91 -9.00 -24.65 16.85
CA VAL A 91 -9.51 -24.34 15.52
C VAL A 91 -9.98 -22.89 15.51
N ARG A 92 -9.36 -22.06 14.66
CA ARG A 92 -9.68 -20.63 14.56
C ARG A 92 -10.51 -20.27 13.33
N ALA A 93 -10.59 -21.17 12.34
CA ALA A 93 -11.33 -20.96 11.12
C ALA A 93 -11.79 -22.30 10.52
N PHE A 94 -12.79 -22.20 9.66
CA PHE A 94 -13.32 -23.35 8.93
C PHE A 94 -13.69 -22.93 7.49
N THR A 95 -13.61 -23.88 6.57
CA THR A 95 -14.25 -23.72 5.27
C THR A 95 -15.73 -24.00 5.42
N ILE A 96 -16.55 -23.19 4.79
CA ILE A 96 -17.99 -23.40 4.69
C ILE A 96 -18.40 -23.54 3.23
N SER A 97 -19.14 -24.60 2.92
CA SER A 97 -19.86 -24.73 1.65
C SER A 97 -21.34 -24.91 1.98
N ILE A 98 -22.18 -24.24 1.24
CA ILE A 98 -23.63 -24.28 1.45
C ILE A 98 -24.37 -24.63 0.17
N CYS A 99 -25.54 -25.24 0.32
CA CYS A 99 -26.52 -25.41 -0.74
C CYS A 99 -27.95 -25.34 -0.19
N LYS A 100 -28.88 -24.90 -1.00
CA LYS A 100 -30.30 -24.82 -0.68
C LYS A 100 -31.06 -25.85 -1.51
N LEU A 101 -31.44 -26.96 -0.90
CA LEU A 101 -32.18 -27.99 -1.60
C LEU A 101 -33.69 -27.65 -1.66
N PRO A 102 -34.34 -27.79 -2.81
CA PRO A 102 -35.77 -27.46 -2.96
C PRO A 102 -36.71 -28.24 -2.01
N GLN A 103 -36.26 -29.42 -1.53
CA GLN A 103 -37.07 -30.31 -0.68
C GLN A 103 -36.91 -30.02 0.83
N ASN A 104 -36.05 -29.07 1.24
CA ASN A 104 -35.72 -28.84 2.67
C ASN A 104 -36.49 -27.65 3.28
N ASP A 105 -37.72 -27.35 2.86
CA ASP A 105 -38.57 -26.29 3.42
C ASP A 105 -37.83 -24.95 3.63
N GLY A 106 -36.90 -24.62 2.73
CA GLY A 106 -36.07 -23.42 2.79
C GLY A 106 -34.88 -23.48 3.73
N ALA A 107 -34.62 -24.61 4.40
CA ALA A 107 -33.41 -24.81 5.18
C ALA A 107 -32.18 -24.95 4.28
N ILE A 108 -31.04 -24.54 4.81
CA ILE A 108 -29.76 -24.51 4.13
C ILE A 108 -28.86 -25.60 4.68
N SER A 109 -28.36 -26.47 3.81
CA SER A 109 -27.38 -27.48 4.17
C SER A 109 -25.97 -26.88 4.11
N CYS A 110 -25.21 -27.01 5.21
CA CYS A 110 -23.87 -26.49 5.37
C CYS A 110 -22.89 -27.65 5.61
N ALA A 111 -21.77 -27.64 4.88
CA ALA A 111 -20.64 -28.54 5.08
C ALA A 111 -19.43 -27.71 5.56
N LEU A 112 -18.88 -28.06 6.72
CA LEU A 112 -17.79 -27.34 7.37
C LEU A 112 -16.57 -28.25 7.53
N SER A 113 -15.37 -27.71 7.25
CA SER A 113 -14.08 -28.38 7.45
C SER A 113 -13.09 -27.43 8.10
N ARG A 114 -12.17 -27.96 8.90
CA ARG A 114 -11.10 -27.15 9.52
C ARG A 114 -10.26 -26.43 8.46
N ALA A 115 -9.91 -25.18 8.72
CA ALA A 115 -9.09 -24.35 7.87
C ALA A 115 -8.11 -23.49 8.66
N ALA A 116 -7.06 -23.03 7.97
CA ALA A 116 -6.23 -21.94 8.47
C ALA A 116 -7.01 -20.61 8.39
N ALA A 117 -6.78 -19.72 9.35
CA ALA A 117 -7.39 -18.40 9.30
C ALA A 117 -6.93 -17.63 8.05
N PRO A 118 -7.84 -16.99 7.31
CA PRO A 118 -7.51 -16.26 6.11
C PRO A 118 -6.71 -14.99 6.47
N LYS A 119 -5.81 -14.58 5.58
CA LYS A 119 -5.18 -13.26 5.66
C LYS A 119 -6.14 -12.24 5.06
N LEU A 120 -6.76 -11.45 5.91
CA LEU A 120 -7.68 -10.38 5.50
C LEU A 120 -6.91 -9.08 5.26
N GLY A 121 -7.46 -8.21 4.42
CA GLY A 121 -7.00 -6.84 4.25
C GLY A 121 -7.24 -6.00 5.51
N LYS A 122 -6.58 -4.86 5.59
CA LYS A 122 -6.71 -3.90 6.70
C LYS A 122 -7.89 -2.94 6.50
N GLY A 123 -8.50 -2.94 5.32
CA GLY A 123 -9.63 -2.11 4.97
C GLY A 123 -10.94 -2.55 5.62
N GLU A 124 -12.00 -1.78 5.39
CA GLU A 124 -13.34 -1.98 5.94
C GLU A 124 -13.88 -3.38 5.63
N GLY A 125 -14.37 -4.10 6.62
CA GLY A 125 -14.90 -5.45 6.47
C GLY A 125 -13.87 -6.51 6.04
N GLY A 126 -12.57 -6.25 6.19
CA GLY A 126 -11.49 -7.15 5.80
C GLY A 126 -11.14 -7.13 4.32
N LEU A 127 -11.58 -6.12 3.57
CA LEU A 127 -11.17 -5.89 2.19
C LEU A 127 -9.70 -5.45 2.14
N HIS A 128 -9.01 -5.84 1.08
CA HIS A 128 -7.65 -5.36 0.81
C HIS A 128 -7.68 -3.93 0.26
N GLU A 129 -6.62 -3.19 0.53
CA GLU A 129 -6.26 -2.02 -0.24
C GLU A 129 -5.55 -2.46 -1.53
N ARG A 130 -5.39 -1.56 -2.49
CA ARG A 130 -4.86 -1.84 -3.82
C ARG A 130 -3.51 -2.57 -3.79
N ASP A 131 -2.52 -2.04 -3.09
CA ASP A 131 -1.15 -2.59 -3.07
C ASP A 131 -1.10 -4.00 -2.45
N ASP A 132 -1.83 -4.21 -1.35
CA ASP A 132 -1.96 -5.51 -0.70
C ASP A 132 -2.68 -6.53 -1.62
N PHE A 133 -3.66 -6.07 -2.40
CA PHE A 133 -4.42 -6.91 -3.34
C PHE A 133 -3.56 -7.39 -4.52
N GLU A 134 -2.68 -6.56 -5.06
CA GLU A 134 -1.73 -6.96 -6.12
C GLU A 134 -0.82 -8.10 -5.64
N GLY A 135 -0.25 -7.97 -4.42
CA GLY A 135 0.59 -8.99 -3.80
C GLY A 135 -0.15 -10.30 -3.52
N MET A 136 -1.39 -10.20 -3.03
CA MET A 136 -2.26 -11.35 -2.77
C MET A 136 -2.64 -12.06 -4.09
N THR A 137 -3.02 -11.32 -5.14
CA THR A 137 -3.35 -11.88 -6.46
C THR A 137 -2.19 -12.67 -7.03
N ARG A 138 -0.95 -12.17 -6.90
CA ARG A 138 0.27 -12.90 -7.30
C ARG A 138 0.38 -14.25 -6.60
N SER A 139 0.25 -14.27 -5.27
CA SER A 139 0.35 -15.49 -4.48
C SER A 139 -0.73 -16.51 -4.84
N LEU A 140 -1.96 -16.06 -5.11
CA LEU A 140 -3.05 -16.92 -5.55
C LEU A 140 -2.78 -17.53 -6.92
N MET A 141 -2.26 -16.75 -7.86
CA MET A 141 -1.91 -17.25 -9.19
C MET A 141 -0.80 -18.30 -9.15
N GLU A 142 0.23 -18.10 -8.33
CA GLU A 142 1.29 -19.09 -8.13
C GLU A 142 0.72 -20.39 -7.57
N SER A 143 -0.19 -20.32 -6.59
CA SER A 143 -0.87 -21.48 -6.02
C SER A 143 -1.80 -22.15 -7.03
N ALA A 144 -2.58 -21.39 -7.79
CA ALA A 144 -3.50 -21.88 -8.81
C ALA A 144 -2.77 -22.59 -9.95
N LYS A 145 -1.63 -22.06 -10.36
CA LYS A 145 -0.76 -22.72 -11.37
C LYS A 145 -0.26 -24.08 -10.90
N ALA A 146 0.03 -24.23 -9.60
CA ALA A 146 0.47 -25.50 -9.02
C ALA A 146 -0.68 -26.51 -8.86
N SER A 147 -1.92 -26.04 -8.57
CA SER A 147 -3.10 -26.88 -8.37
C SER A 147 -3.89 -27.16 -9.67
N GLY A 148 -3.63 -26.43 -10.76
CA GLY A 148 -4.42 -26.49 -11.99
C GLY A 148 -5.80 -25.80 -11.85
N GLU A 149 -5.99 -24.94 -10.88
CA GLU A 149 -7.21 -24.17 -10.69
C GLU A 149 -7.24 -22.96 -11.64
N GLU A 150 -8.38 -22.73 -12.28
CA GLU A 150 -8.57 -21.56 -13.14
C GLU A 150 -9.17 -20.42 -12.31
N LEU A 151 -8.47 -19.28 -12.29
CA LEU A 151 -8.90 -18.07 -11.60
C LEU A 151 -9.26 -16.97 -12.57
N GLU A 152 -10.13 -16.07 -12.13
CA GLU A 152 -10.46 -14.83 -12.84
C GLU A 152 -10.39 -13.63 -11.91
N LEU A 153 -10.02 -12.48 -12.46
CA LEU A 153 -10.13 -11.17 -11.82
C LEU A 153 -11.45 -10.54 -12.25
N SER A 154 -12.29 -10.22 -11.27
CA SER A 154 -13.56 -9.55 -11.52
C SER A 154 -13.50 -8.13 -10.98
N PHE A 155 -13.98 -7.20 -11.79
CA PHE A 155 -14.17 -5.79 -11.44
C PHE A 155 -15.65 -5.58 -11.15
N VAL A 156 -15.95 -4.81 -10.11
CA VAL A 156 -17.32 -4.48 -9.71
C VAL A 156 -17.43 -2.99 -9.48
N GLU A 157 -18.32 -2.35 -10.20
CA GLU A 157 -18.69 -0.94 -10.04
C GLU A 157 -20.10 -0.83 -9.50
N MET A 158 -20.28 -0.04 -8.45
CA MET A 158 -21.56 0.21 -7.79
C MET A 158 -21.94 1.69 -7.93
N ASP A 159 -22.04 2.13 -9.18
CA ASP A 159 -22.21 3.54 -9.54
C ASP A 159 -23.40 4.19 -8.81
N GLY A 160 -23.13 5.33 -8.15
CA GLY A 160 -24.09 6.09 -7.37
C GLY A 160 -24.41 5.53 -5.97
N LEU A 161 -23.81 4.40 -5.55
CA LEU A 161 -24.13 3.76 -4.27
C LEU A 161 -23.73 4.63 -3.07
N THR A 162 -22.52 5.18 -3.08
CA THR A 162 -22.04 6.08 -2.01
C THR A 162 -22.93 7.31 -1.88
N GLN A 163 -23.38 7.88 -3.00
CA GLN A 163 -24.29 9.04 -2.99
C GLN A 163 -25.66 8.67 -2.45
N ALA A 164 -26.25 7.56 -2.91
CA ALA A 164 -27.54 7.06 -2.42
C ALA A 164 -27.49 6.76 -0.91
N ALA A 165 -26.39 6.15 -0.45
CA ALA A 165 -26.20 5.81 0.96
C ALA A 165 -26.10 7.04 1.89
N ARG A 166 -25.71 8.22 1.40
CA ARG A 166 -25.64 9.45 2.22
C ARG A 166 -27.01 9.87 2.80
N SER A 167 -28.10 9.45 2.19
CA SER A 167 -29.46 9.71 2.68
C SER A 167 -29.87 8.82 3.87
N LEU A 168 -29.12 7.76 4.14
CA LEU A 168 -29.42 6.78 5.19
C LEU A 168 -28.90 7.25 6.56
N PRO A 169 -29.53 6.80 7.68
CA PRO A 169 -28.98 6.98 9.03
C PRO A 169 -27.58 6.38 9.13
N ALA A 170 -26.69 6.99 9.93
CA ALA A 170 -25.27 6.59 10.07
C ALA A 170 -25.09 5.10 10.40
N GLN A 171 -25.93 4.55 11.29
CA GLN A 171 -25.88 3.13 11.64
C GLN A 171 -26.23 2.23 10.45
N THR A 172 -27.19 2.63 9.61
CA THR A 172 -27.57 1.89 8.38
C THR A 172 -26.46 1.99 7.35
N GLN A 173 -25.77 3.12 7.22
CA GLN A 173 -24.61 3.27 6.35
C GLN A 173 -23.48 2.31 6.76
N THR A 174 -23.15 2.22 8.04
CA THR A 174 -22.15 1.29 8.56
C THR A 174 -22.54 -0.17 8.27
N THR A 175 -23.79 -0.53 8.53
CA THR A 175 -24.30 -1.87 8.22
C THR A 175 -24.22 -2.18 6.73
N LEU A 176 -24.61 -1.23 5.87
CA LEU A 176 -24.55 -1.40 4.41
C LEU A 176 -23.13 -1.65 3.93
N LYS A 177 -22.16 -0.87 4.39
CA LYS A 177 -20.74 -1.04 4.03
C LYS A 177 -20.22 -2.41 4.47
N SER A 178 -20.49 -2.82 5.71
CA SER A 178 -20.11 -4.14 6.21
C SER A 178 -20.75 -5.28 5.39
N ARG A 179 -22.03 -5.14 5.01
CA ARG A 179 -22.74 -6.09 4.15
C ARG A 179 -22.16 -6.18 2.74
N ILE A 180 -21.77 -5.06 2.15
CA ILE A 180 -21.10 -5.02 0.85
C ILE A 180 -19.75 -5.75 0.92
N ALA A 181 -18.94 -5.43 1.93
CA ALA A 181 -17.67 -6.10 2.14
C ALA A 181 -17.86 -7.62 2.32
N GLY A 182 -18.81 -8.04 3.15
CA GLY A 182 -19.16 -9.44 3.33
C GLY A 182 -19.62 -10.12 2.04
N ALA A 183 -20.45 -9.43 1.23
CA ALA A 183 -20.93 -9.95 -0.05
C ALA A 183 -19.80 -10.12 -1.07
N LEU A 184 -18.89 -9.14 -1.19
CA LEU A 184 -17.72 -9.23 -2.07
C LEU A 184 -16.78 -10.36 -1.63
N ARG A 185 -16.50 -10.47 -0.33
CA ARG A 185 -15.70 -11.56 0.22
C ARG A 185 -16.34 -12.93 -0.04
N ALA A 186 -17.68 -13.04 0.11
CA ALA A 186 -18.39 -14.30 -0.14
C ALA A 186 -18.26 -14.78 -1.60
N GLN A 187 -18.05 -13.86 -2.54
CA GLN A 187 -17.84 -14.16 -3.96
C GLN A 187 -16.36 -14.30 -4.34
N SER A 188 -15.42 -14.01 -3.43
CA SER A 188 -14.00 -14.07 -3.68
C SER A 188 -13.40 -15.43 -3.31
N HIS A 189 -12.24 -15.76 -3.91
CA HIS A 189 -11.51 -16.98 -3.61
C HIS A 189 -11.19 -17.08 -2.11
N GLY A 190 -11.64 -18.16 -1.48
CA GLY A 190 -11.44 -18.41 -0.06
C GLY A 190 -12.05 -17.38 0.90
N GLY A 191 -12.85 -16.44 0.42
CA GLY A 191 -13.46 -15.40 1.27
C GLY A 191 -12.50 -14.28 1.69
N ALA A 192 -11.33 -14.20 1.07
CA ALA A 192 -10.28 -13.24 1.45
C ALA A 192 -9.67 -12.49 0.27
N ALA A 193 -10.11 -12.75 -0.96
CA ALA A 193 -9.50 -12.20 -2.17
C ALA A 193 -10.36 -11.09 -2.79
N ALA A 194 -10.77 -10.10 -2.00
CA ALA A 194 -11.52 -8.95 -2.44
C ALA A 194 -10.88 -7.65 -1.94
N ALA A 195 -10.94 -6.59 -2.76
CA ALA A 195 -10.36 -5.28 -2.48
C ALA A 195 -11.35 -4.16 -2.75
N LYS A 196 -11.17 -3.07 -2.02
CA LYS A 196 -11.75 -1.77 -2.34
C LYS A 196 -10.70 -0.93 -3.04
N LEU A 197 -10.99 -0.46 -4.25
CA LEU A 197 -10.08 0.32 -5.07
C LEU A 197 -10.37 1.82 -4.97
N ASP A 198 -11.65 2.17 -4.93
CA ASP A 198 -12.16 3.55 -4.82
C ASP A 198 -13.55 3.54 -4.14
N GLU A 199 -14.23 4.69 -4.05
CA GLU A 199 -15.51 4.83 -3.32
C GLU A 199 -16.54 3.76 -3.70
N ASP A 200 -16.81 3.56 -5.00
CA ASP A 200 -17.81 2.62 -5.54
C ASP A 200 -17.18 1.54 -6.44
N ARG A 201 -15.84 1.34 -6.38
CA ARG A 201 -15.10 0.41 -7.24
C ARG A 201 -14.35 -0.63 -6.44
N TYR A 202 -14.56 -1.89 -6.81
CA TYR A 202 -14.05 -3.06 -6.12
C TYR A 202 -13.45 -4.05 -7.11
N ALA A 203 -12.51 -4.85 -6.64
CA ALA A 203 -11.97 -5.98 -7.39
C ALA A 203 -11.97 -7.24 -6.53
N LEU A 204 -12.12 -8.41 -7.17
CA LEU A 204 -12.02 -9.68 -6.49
C LEU A 204 -11.41 -10.74 -7.41
N VAL A 205 -10.59 -11.62 -6.83
CA VAL A 205 -10.14 -12.85 -7.50
C VAL A 205 -11.09 -13.96 -7.10
N ARG A 206 -11.58 -14.73 -8.07
CA ARG A 206 -12.49 -15.87 -7.84
C ARG A 206 -12.16 -17.04 -8.74
N ALA A 207 -12.70 -18.21 -8.46
CA ALA A 207 -12.64 -19.34 -9.37
C ALA A 207 -13.42 -19.03 -10.65
N ALA A 208 -12.87 -19.42 -11.81
CA ALA A 208 -13.50 -19.21 -13.10
C ALA A 208 -14.78 -20.07 -13.23
N GLY A 209 -15.72 -19.58 -14.03
CA GLY A 209 -16.91 -20.35 -14.43
C GLY A 209 -18.27 -19.74 -14.07
N GLU A 210 -18.32 -18.67 -13.30
CA GLU A 210 -19.57 -17.93 -13.06
C GLU A 210 -19.56 -16.61 -13.85
N SER A 211 -20.66 -16.29 -14.54
CA SER A 211 -20.69 -15.08 -15.37
C SER A 211 -20.67 -13.79 -14.55
N ALA A 212 -20.20 -12.70 -15.15
CA ALA A 212 -20.21 -11.37 -14.54
C ALA A 212 -21.65 -10.88 -14.26
N GLU A 213 -22.60 -11.27 -15.10
CA GLU A 213 -24.02 -10.95 -14.92
C GLU A 213 -24.60 -11.61 -13.66
N ALA A 214 -24.28 -12.87 -13.42
CA ALA A 214 -24.71 -13.59 -12.21
C ALA A 214 -24.12 -12.95 -10.94
N LEU A 215 -22.85 -12.49 -10.98
CA LEU A 215 -22.24 -11.73 -9.91
C LEU A 215 -22.98 -10.40 -9.66
N THR A 216 -23.27 -9.65 -10.74
CA THR A 216 -24.01 -8.38 -10.69
C THR A 216 -25.38 -8.55 -10.05
N GLU A 217 -26.16 -9.53 -10.51
CA GLU A 217 -27.50 -9.81 -9.97
C GLU A 217 -27.45 -10.21 -8.49
N ARG A 218 -26.48 -11.04 -8.11
CA ARG A 218 -26.34 -11.49 -6.72
C ARG A 218 -25.97 -10.33 -5.79
N LEU A 219 -24.99 -9.51 -6.16
CA LEU A 219 -24.61 -8.34 -5.36
C LEU A 219 -25.76 -7.34 -5.27
N GLY A 220 -26.43 -7.04 -6.38
CA GLY A 220 -27.59 -6.14 -6.40
C GLY A 220 -28.70 -6.59 -5.44
N ARG A 221 -29.04 -7.88 -5.44
CA ARG A 221 -30.03 -8.44 -4.49
C ARG A 221 -29.60 -8.32 -3.03
N LEU A 222 -28.35 -8.66 -2.71
CA LEU A 222 -27.83 -8.59 -1.33
C LEU A 222 -27.83 -7.16 -0.80
N ILE A 223 -27.52 -6.17 -1.65
CA ILE A 223 -27.60 -4.74 -1.30
C ILE A 223 -29.05 -4.33 -1.05
N SER A 224 -29.98 -4.68 -1.96
CA SER A 224 -31.41 -4.36 -1.83
C SER A 224 -32.06 -5.01 -0.60
N MET A 225 -31.60 -6.17 -0.16
CA MET A 225 -32.04 -6.79 1.10
C MET A 225 -31.59 -6.03 2.35
N THR A 226 -30.55 -5.19 2.23
CA THR A 226 -29.97 -4.48 3.38
C THR A 226 -30.58 -3.09 3.55
N ALA A 227 -30.82 -2.40 2.45
CA ALA A 227 -31.38 -1.05 2.45
C ALA A 227 -32.23 -0.84 1.18
N ASP A 228 -33.36 -0.14 1.35
CA ASP A 228 -34.18 0.30 0.24
C ASP A 228 -33.52 1.55 -0.39
N LEU A 229 -32.68 1.30 -1.40
CA LEU A 229 -31.90 2.33 -2.09
C LEU A 229 -32.33 2.41 -3.54
N GLU A 230 -32.60 3.62 -3.99
CA GLU A 230 -32.83 3.94 -5.40
C GLU A 230 -31.65 4.72 -6.00
N GLY A 231 -31.48 4.63 -7.31
CA GLY A 231 -30.51 5.46 -8.05
C GLY A 231 -29.08 4.95 -8.05
N PHE A 232 -28.83 3.70 -7.65
CA PHE A 232 -27.52 3.06 -7.84
C PHE A 232 -27.60 1.93 -8.87
N LYS A 233 -26.44 1.59 -9.46
CA LYS A 233 -26.32 0.55 -10.47
C LYS A 233 -25.11 -0.33 -10.18
N VAL A 234 -25.31 -1.64 -10.16
CA VAL A 234 -24.19 -2.59 -10.03
C VAL A 234 -23.85 -3.11 -11.43
N ALA A 235 -22.58 -3.07 -11.76
CA ALA A 235 -22.04 -3.65 -12.99
C ALA A 235 -20.77 -4.46 -12.65
N ALA A 236 -20.55 -5.56 -13.34
CA ALA A 236 -19.34 -6.35 -13.19
C ALA A 236 -18.77 -6.76 -14.55
N SER A 237 -17.45 -6.93 -14.58
CA SER A 237 -16.70 -7.49 -15.70
C SER A 237 -15.67 -8.45 -15.16
N SER A 238 -15.31 -9.50 -15.92
CA SER A 238 -14.34 -10.50 -15.47
C SER A 238 -13.31 -10.77 -16.54
N MET A 239 -12.07 -10.97 -16.11
CA MET A 239 -10.93 -11.31 -16.94
C MET A 239 -10.29 -12.60 -16.42
N ALA A 240 -10.11 -13.60 -17.28
CA ALA A 240 -9.42 -14.83 -16.91
C ALA A 240 -7.95 -14.54 -16.55
N LEU A 241 -7.46 -15.09 -15.45
CA LEU A 241 -6.07 -14.98 -15.01
C LEU A 241 -5.20 -16.16 -15.52
N SER A 242 -5.67 -16.91 -16.52
CA SER A 242 -4.95 -18.02 -17.13
C SER A 242 -4.19 -17.58 -18.38
N GLY A 243 -3.01 -18.16 -18.63
CA GLY A 243 -2.20 -17.88 -19.82
C GLY A 243 -0.74 -18.29 -19.67
N ASP A 244 0.00 -18.26 -20.78
CA ASP A 244 1.43 -18.61 -20.85
C ASP A 244 2.37 -17.47 -20.39
N ALA A 245 1.82 -16.34 -19.92
CA ALA A 245 2.61 -15.21 -19.46
C ALA A 245 3.38 -15.53 -18.18
N SER A 246 4.56 -14.91 -18.02
CA SER A 246 5.33 -15.02 -16.79
C SER A 246 4.61 -14.34 -15.59
N ALA A 247 4.91 -14.79 -14.37
CA ALA A 247 4.31 -14.20 -13.18
C ALA A 247 4.50 -12.67 -13.11
N SER A 248 5.67 -12.15 -13.51
CA SER A 248 5.94 -10.72 -13.58
C SER A 248 5.06 -9.98 -14.60
N GLN A 249 4.85 -10.55 -15.78
CA GLN A 249 3.98 -9.98 -16.81
C GLN A 249 2.52 -9.93 -16.35
N ILE A 250 2.07 -10.99 -15.66
CA ILE A 250 0.71 -11.08 -15.14
C ILE A 250 0.48 -10.00 -14.07
N VAL A 251 1.42 -9.82 -13.14
CA VAL A 251 1.31 -8.76 -12.11
C VAL A 251 1.24 -7.37 -12.75
N LYS A 252 2.05 -7.10 -13.76
CA LYS A 252 2.00 -5.83 -14.51
C LYS A 252 0.65 -5.65 -15.23
N ALA A 253 0.12 -6.73 -15.81
CA ALA A 253 -1.18 -6.72 -16.47
C ALA A 253 -2.33 -6.50 -15.48
N VAL A 254 -2.29 -7.14 -14.31
CA VAL A 254 -3.27 -6.92 -13.23
C VAL A 254 -3.22 -5.47 -12.76
N ARG A 255 -2.03 -4.94 -12.48
CA ARG A 255 -1.87 -3.53 -12.09
C ARG A 255 -2.45 -2.58 -13.15
N TYR A 256 -2.11 -2.81 -14.41
CA TYR A 256 -2.64 -2.01 -15.52
C TYR A 256 -4.18 -2.08 -15.57
N ALA A 257 -4.75 -3.30 -15.47
CA ALA A 257 -6.20 -3.47 -15.50
C ALA A 257 -6.92 -2.81 -14.31
N LEU A 258 -6.28 -2.81 -13.12
CA LEU A 258 -6.78 -2.09 -11.95
C LEU A 258 -6.73 -0.57 -12.17
N ASP A 259 -5.65 -0.04 -12.75
CA ASP A 259 -5.51 1.39 -13.07
C ASP A 259 -6.56 1.82 -14.09
N ASP A 260 -6.68 1.08 -15.17
CA ASP A 260 -7.64 1.35 -16.25
C ASP A 260 -9.09 1.33 -15.73
N PHE A 261 -9.39 0.40 -14.83
CA PHE A 261 -10.69 0.35 -14.16
C PHE A 261 -10.90 1.53 -13.18
N ILE A 262 -9.88 1.95 -12.44
CA ILE A 262 -9.98 3.11 -11.53
C ILE A 262 -10.19 4.40 -12.32
N GLU A 263 -9.56 4.56 -13.48
CA GLU A 263 -9.69 5.76 -14.30
C GLU A 263 -10.95 5.75 -15.17
N GLY A 264 -11.23 4.66 -15.84
CA GLY A 264 -12.25 4.55 -16.89
C GLY A 264 -13.51 3.75 -16.52
N GLY A 265 -13.60 3.19 -15.32
CA GLY A 265 -14.75 2.41 -14.85
C GLY A 265 -14.90 1.06 -15.55
N ILE A 266 -16.14 0.52 -15.46
CA ILE A 266 -16.43 -0.83 -15.96
C ILE A 266 -16.29 -0.95 -17.49
N GLU A 267 -16.50 0.14 -18.23
CA GLU A 267 -16.37 0.14 -19.69
C GLU A 267 -14.92 -0.09 -20.14
N ALA A 268 -13.96 0.48 -19.41
CA ALA A 268 -12.54 0.26 -19.66
C ALA A 268 -12.12 -1.18 -19.29
N ALA A 269 -12.61 -1.70 -18.18
CA ALA A 269 -12.33 -3.06 -17.72
C ALA A 269 -13.00 -4.17 -18.55
N ALA A 270 -14.02 -3.85 -19.34
CA ALA A 270 -14.86 -4.84 -20.03
C ALA A 270 -14.23 -5.52 -21.26
N SER A 271 -13.07 -5.12 -21.73
CA SER A 271 -12.68 -5.36 -23.11
C SER A 271 -11.52 -6.34 -23.33
N GLY A 272 -11.05 -7.14 -22.33
CA GLY A 272 -9.83 -7.87 -22.62
C GLY A 272 -9.65 -9.23 -21.97
N SER A 273 -8.94 -10.09 -22.70
CA SER A 273 -8.24 -11.24 -22.13
C SER A 273 -6.99 -10.77 -21.36
N LEU A 274 -6.44 -11.62 -20.48
CA LEU A 274 -5.14 -11.36 -19.85
C LEU A 274 -4.05 -11.00 -20.88
N GLN A 275 -4.07 -11.62 -22.05
CA GLN A 275 -3.13 -11.34 -23.13
C GLN A 275 -3.29 -9.92 -23.68
N ASP A 276 -4.52 -9.43 -23.80
CA ASP A 276 -4.79 -8.04 -24.21
C ASP A 276 -4.32 -7.06 -23.14
N ALA A 277 -4.56 -7.36 -21.86
CA ALA A 277 -4.08 -6.56 -20.73
C ALA A 277 -2.53 -6.56 -20.66
N VAL A 278 -1.86 -7.69 -20.90
CA VAL A 278 -0.39 -7.76 -21.02
C VAL A 278 0.10 -6.86 -22.15
N THR A 279 -0.53 -6.96 -23.33
CA THR A 279 -0.15 -6.19 -24.51
C THR A 279 -0.39 -4.69 -24.28
N ALA A 280 -1.52 -4.33 -23.69
CA ALA A 280 -1.86 -2.96 -23.34
C ALA A 280 -0.90 -2.40 -22.27
N SER A 281 -0.58 -3.17 -21.23
CA SER A 281 0.40 -2.83 -20.20
C SER A 281 1.78 -2.54 -20.82
N VAL A 282 2.26 -3.40 -21.71
CA VAL A 282 3.54 -3.17 -22.42
C VAL A 282 3.48 -1.88 -23.24
N ARG A 283 2.41 -1.67 -24.01
CA ARG A 283 2.25 -0.45 -24.81
C ARG A 283 2.17 0.80 -23.93
N HIS A 284 1.44 0.74 -22.84
CA HIS A 284 1.33 1.82 -21.86
C HIS A 284 2.69 2.14 -21.23
N THR A 285 3.43 1.11 -20.81
CA THR A 285 4.79 1.24 -20.27
C THR A 285 5.73 1.91 -21.28
N LEU A 286 5.72 1.47 -22.54
CA LEU A 286 6.52 2.10 -23.61
C LEU A 286 6.13 3.55 -23.86
N LYS A 287 4.84 3.88 -23.84
CA LYS A 287 4.36 5.26 -23.98
C LYS A 287 4.81 6.13 -22.81
N LYS A 288 4.71 5.64 -21.60
CA LYS A 288 5.21 6.34 -20.39
C LYS A 288 6.72 6.53 -20.44
N ALA A 289 7.48 5.51 -20.84
CA ALA A 289 8.93 5.59 -20.98
C ALA A 289 9.33 6.65 -22.02
N SER A 290 8.66 6.68 -23.18
CA SER A 290 8.90 7.71 -24.21
C SER A 290 8.60 9.12 -23.69
N ALA A 291 7.44 9.30 -23.03
CA ALA A 291 7.05 10.60 -22.48
C ALA A 291 8.01 11.07 -21.38
N LEU A 292 8.46 10.18 -20.50
CA LEU A 292 9.46 10.50 -19.47
C LEU A 292 10.82 10.80 -20.11
N GLY A 293 11.27 10.00 -21.08
CA GLY A 293 12.51 10.26 -21.81
C GLY A 293 12.52 11.62 -22.52
N GLU A 294 11.41 12.00 -23.16
CA GLU A 294 11.24 13.34 -23.75
C GLU A 294 11.30 14.43 -22.68
N LEU A 295 10.61 14.25 -21.54
CA LEU A 295 10.60 15.21 -20.44
C LEU A 295 12.00 15.44 -19.86
N VAL A 296 12.77 14.36 -19.68
CA VAL A 296 14.15 14.44 -19.17
C VAL A 296 15.08 15.08 -20.20
N ASN A 297 15.03 14.66 -21.48
CA ASN A 297 15.88 15.17 -22.56
C ASN A 297 15.60 16.64 -22.87
N GLU A 298 14.34 17.07 -22.84
CA GLU A 298 13.94 18.46 -23.05
C GLU A 298 14.02 19.31 -21.77
N ARG A 299 14.43 18.68 -20.64
CA ARG A 299 14.53 19.32 -19.31
C ARG A 299 13.23 20.05 -18.91
N ARG A 300 12.07 19.45 -19.22
CA ARG A 300 10.75 19.97 -18.86
C ARG A 300 10.41 19.70 -17.39
N PHE A 301 11.28 20.12 -16.49
CA PHE A 301 11.10 20.10 -15.04
C PHE A 301 11.70 21.38 -14.44
N LYS A 302 11.21 21.74 -13.26
CA LYS A 302 11.73 22.85 -12.47
C LYS A 302 12.51 22.33 -11.28
N LEU A 303 13.48 23.10 -10.81
CA LEU A 303 14.13 22.90 -9.54
C LEU A 303 13.62 23.91 -8.53
N VAL A 304 13.33 23.43 -7.31
CA VAL A 304 13.06 24.28 -6.16
C VAL A 304 14.09 23.99 -5.06
N TYR A 305 14.36 24.96 -4.23
CA TYR A 305 15.46 24.99 -3.29
C TYR A 305 14.93 25.15 -1.88
N GLN A 306 15.19 24.19 -1.00
CA GLN A 306 14.81 24.26 0.41
C GLN A 306 16.04 24.55 1.27
N PRO A 307 16.02 25.59 2.14
CA PRO A 307 17.19 25.95 2.93
C PRO A 307 17.45 24.95 4.06
N VAL A 308 18.71 24.63 4.24
CA VAL A 308 19.27 23.88 5.38
C VAL A 308 20.20 24.82 6.15
N VAL A 309 20.01 24.90 7.45
CA VAL A 309 20.76 25.84 8.33
C VAL A 309 21.62 25.10 9.35
N ALA A 310 22.74 25.69 9.71
CA ALA A 310 23.53 25.26 10.85
C ALA A 310 22.80 25.62 12.15
N LEU A 311 22.55 24.63 13.03
CA LEU A 311 21.83 24.86 14.28
C LEU A 311 22.65 25.67 15.30
N SER A 312 23.98 25.74 15.16
CA SER A 312 24.86 26.50 16.04
C SER A 312 24.61 28.01 16.00
N ASP A 313 24.47 28.59 14.81
CA ASP A 313 24.37 30.04 14.58
C ASP A 313 23.20 30.46 13.70
N GLY A 314 22.49 29.48 13.08
CA GLY A 314 21.40 29.72 12.14
C GLY A 314 21.85 30.18 10.74
N ALA A 315 23.14 30.04 10.43
CA ALA A 315 23.64 30.37 9.12
C ALA A 315 23.16 29.35 8.06
N LEU A 316 22.89 29.85 6.85
CA LEU A 316 22.58 28.98 5.72
C LEU A 316 23.80 28.11 5.40
N HIS A 317 23.63 26.79 5.37
CA HIS A 317 24.63 25.83 5.00
C HIS A 317 24.56 25.46 3.52
N HIS A 318 23.43 25.01 3.07
CA HIS A 318 23.15 24.67 1.67
C HIS A 318 21.65 24.69 1.39
N HIS A 319 21.27 24.39 0.16
CA HIS A 319 19.86 24.13 -0.20
C HIS A 319 19.72 22.70 -0.72
N GLU A 320 18.72 21.99 -0.26
CA GLU A 320 18.28 20.77 -0.93
C GLU A 320 17.57 21.13 -2.23
N VAL A 321 17.95 20.45 -3.31
CA VAL A 321 17.35 20.58 -4.63
C VAL A 321 16.24 19.56 -4.79
N LEU A 322 15.04 20.04 -5.01
CA LEU A 322 13.86 19.22 -5.20
C LEU A 322 13.31 19.43 -6.61
N VAL A 323 13.12 18.32 -7.35
CA VAL A 323 12.54 18.37 -8.70
C VAL A 323 11.02 18.57 -8.64
N ARG A 324 10.46 19.29 -9.63
CA ARG A 324 9.01 19.47 -9.85
C ARG A 324 8.71 19.29 -11.33
N PHE A 325 7.75 18.41 -11.63
CA PHE A 325 7.32 18.10 -13.01
C PHE A 325 6.08 18.87 -13.43
N GLY A 326 5.27 19.33 -12.50
CA GLY A 326 4.07 20.16 -12.68
C GLY A 326 3.92 21.19 -11.57
N GLU A 327 2.90 22.04 -11.69
CA GLU A 327 2.49 22.96 -10.64
C GLU A 327 1.66 22.15 -9.63
N ASP A 328 2.04 22.18 -8.35
CA ASP A 328 1.36 21.49 -7.23
C ASP A 328 1.34 19.94 -7.27
N GLU A 329 2.06 19.29 -8.19
CA GLU A 329 2.14 17.83 -8.24
C GLU A 329 3.32 17.28 -7.43
N SER A 330 3.07 16.18 -6.73
CA SER A 330 4.13 15.42 -6.06
C SER A 330 5.09 14.82 -7.10
N PRO A 331 6.40 14.94 -6.95
CA PRO A 331 7.37 14.34 -7.87
C PRO A 331 7.47 12.81 -7.73
N PHE A 332 7.00 12.23 -6.62
CA PHE A 332 7.16 10.81 -6.30
C PHE A 332 6.63 9.84 -7.37
N PRO A 333 5.43 10.03 -7.97
CA PRO A 333 4.96 9.12 -9.02
C PRO A 333 5.87 9.09 -10.23
N MET A 334 6.47 10.23 -10.60
CA MET A 334 7.36 10.33 -11.75
C MET A 334 8.74 9.73 -11.46
N ILE A 335 9.28 9.95 -10.26
CA ILE A 335 10.55 9.36 -9.79
C ILE A 335 10.41 7.83 -9.74
N ARG A 336 9.36 7.32 -9.12
CA ARG A 336 9.06 5.89 -9.07
C ARG A 336 8.93 5.28 -10.48
N MET A 337 8.28 5.98 -11.38
CA MET A 337 8.19 5.55 -12.78
C MET A 337 9.56 5.52 -13.46
N ALA A 338 10.44 6.50 -13.19
CA ALA A 338 11.81 6.49 -13.69
C ALA A 338 12.61 5.28 -13.18
N GLU A 339 12.45 4.92 -11.92
CA GLU A 339 13.06 3.71 -11.33
C GLU A 339 12.52 2.43 -11.98
N GLU A 340 11.19 2.29 -12.12
CA GLU A 340 10.54 1.12 -12.72
C GLU A 340 10.89 0.93 -14.21
N LEU A 341 11.21 2.01 -14.92
CA LEU A 341 11.53 2.02 -16.35
C LEU A 341 13.03 2.05 -16.66
N ASP A 342 13.88 1.97 -15.64
CA ASP A 342 15.34 2.06 -15.76
C ASP A 342 15.85 3.41 -16.33
N LEU A 343 15.09 4.49 -16.12
CA LEU A 343 15.41 5.86 -16.58
C LEU A 343 15.84 6.79 -15.44
N ILE A 344 16.03 6.25 -14.24
CA ILE A 344 16.35 7.07 -13.06
C ILE A 344 17.76 7.69 -13.16
N GLU A 345 18.72 6.99 -13.77
CA GLU A 345 20.09 7.51 -13.96
C GLU A 345 20.09 8.76 -14.87
N GLU A 346 19.32 8.74 -15.96
CA GLU A 346 19.18 9.86 -16.86
C GLU A 346 18.48 11.04 -16.18
N LEU A 347 17.47 10.78 -15.37
CA LEU A 347 16.78 11.82 -14.59
C LEU A 347 17.73 12.43 -13.55
N ASP A 348 18.40 11.62 -12.74
CA ASP A 348 19.36 12.08 -11.72
C ASP A 348 20.46 12.93 -12.37
N PHE A 349 20.96 12.49 -13.55
CA PHE A 349 21.97 13.24 -14.26
C PHE A 349 21.44 14.59 -14.80
N ALA A 350 20.23 14.63 -15.34
CA ALA A 350 19.61 15.88 -15.82
C ALA A 350 19.36 16.88 -14.67
N VAL A 351 18.95 16.38 -13.50
CA VAL A 351 18.78 17.19 -12.28
C VAL A 351 20.14 17.73 -11.80
N PHE A 352 21.16 16.87 -11.75
CA PHE A 352 22.52 17.27 -11.40
C PHE A 352 23.04 18.36 -12.35
N GLU A 353 22.96 18.18 -13.69
CA GLU A 353 23.43 19.18 -14.65
C GLU A 353 22.72 20.52 -14.45
N ARG A 354 21.41 20.50 -14.23
CA ARG A 354 20.64 21.72 -13.98
C ARG A 354 21.05 22.43 -12.69
N ALA A 355 21.27 21.66 -11.60
CA ALA A 355 21.76 22.21 -10.34
C ALA A 355 23.19 22.78 -10.46
N ALA A 356 24.03 22.13 -11.26
CA ALA A 356 25.40 22.58 -11.54
C ALA A 356 25.43 23.89 -12.36
N GLU A 357 24.51 24.09 -13.30
CA GLU A 357 24.34 25.37 -14.01
C GLU A 357 24.06 26.51 -13.00
N GLU A 358 23.24 26.26 -11.98
CA GLU A 358 22.95 27.28 -10.94
C GLU A 358 24.17 27.56 -10.04
N LEU A 359 25.03 26.58 -9.78
CA LEU A 359 26.30 26.79 -9.06
C LEU A 359 27.25 27.70 -9.85
N ASP A 360 27.26 27.61 -11.18
CA ASP A 360 28.06 28.49 -12.04
C ASP A 360 27.52 29.94 -12.02
N ASN A 361 26.21 30.10 -11.99
CA ASN A 361 25.53 31.39 -11.97
C ASN A 361 25.60 32.09 -10.62
N ASN A 362 25.76 31.33 -9.51
CA ASN A 362 25.75 31.86 -8.15
C ASN A 362 26.90 31.27 -7.29
N ALA A 363 27.96 32.07 -7.15
CA ALA A 363 29.16 31.67 -6.40
C ALA A 363 28.94 31.43 -4.89
N LYS A 364 27.81 31.90 -4.32
CA LYS A 364 27.46 31.71 -2.92
C LYS A 364 26.51 30.54 -2.68
N LEU A 365 26.00 29.96 -3.75
CA LEU A 365 25.08 28.83 -3.66
C LEU A 365 25.84 27.55 -3.34
N SER A 366 25.33 26.77 -2.40
CA SER A 366 25.68 25.36 -2.15
C SER A 366 24.40 24.53 -2.25
N VAL A 367 24.47 23.37 -2.89
CA VAL A 367 23.31 22.53 -3.18
C VAL A 367 23.56 21.08 -2.80
N ALA A 368 22.50 20.41 -2.40
CA ALA A 368 22.42 18.97 -2.28
C ALA A 368 21.44 18.41 -3.31
N VAL A 369 21.86 17.39 -4.06
CA VAL A 369 21.08 16.79 -5.16
C VAL A 369 20.81 15.35 -4.83
N ASN A 370 19.55 14.96 -4.89
CA ASN A 370 19.12 13.58 -4.68
C ASN A 370 19.62 12.69 -5.82
N ILE A 371 20.15 11.51 -5.48
CA ILE A 371 20.53 10.45 -6.42
C ILE A 371 20.06 9.10 -5.91
N SER A 372 19.64 8.23 -6.82
CA SER A 372 19.16 6.90 -6.48
C SER A 372 20.29 5.93 -6.10
N GLY A 373 19.94 4.85 -5.38
CA GLY A 373 20.89 3.77 -5.07
C GLY A 373 21.45 3.09 -6.33
N ARG A 374 20.69 3.10 -7.42
CA ARG A 374 21.14 2.61 -8.71
C ARG A 374 22.16 3.55 -9.35
N THR A 375 21.91 4.83 -9.31
CA THR A 375 22.78 5.87 -9.88
C THR A 375 24.15 5.91 -9.19
N ILE A 376 24.21 5.77 -7.86
CA ILE A 376 25.50 5.76 -7.14
C ILE A 376 26.38 4.55 -7.53
N THR A 377 25.77 3.43 -7.96
CA THR A 377 26.53 2.25 -8.44
C THR A 377 26.88 2.32 -9.94
N SER A 378 26.39 3.32 -10.67
CA SER A 378 26.67 3.51 -12.10
C SER A 378 28.07 4.08 -12.34
N VAL A 379 28.95 3.28 -12.95
CA VAL A 379 30.30 3.73 -13.34
C VAL A 379 30.25 4.90 -14.33
N PRO A 380 29.40 4.87 -15.42
CA PRO A 380 29.31 5.97 -16.37
C PRO A 380 28.86 7.29 -15.72
N PHE A 381 27.90 7.23 -14.81
CA PHE A 381 27.42 8.41 -14.08
C PHE A 381 28.55 9.04 -13.25
N ILE A 382 29.24 8.25 -12.45
CA ILE A 382 30.32 8.72 -11.57
C ILE A 382 31.48 9.30 -12.38
N GLU A 383 31.91 8.66 -13.46
CA GLU A 383 32.98 9.17 -14.32
C GLU A 383 32.60 10.52 -14.95
N LYS A 384 31.35 10.68 -15.38
CA LYS A 384 30.84 11.92 -15.97
C LYS A 384 30.78 13.04 -14.94
N VAL A 385 30.24 12.77 -13.74
CA VAL A 385 30.20 13.74 -12.62
C VAL A 385 31.60 14.17 -12.22
N VAL A 386 32.52 13.22 -12.00
CA VAL A 386 33.91 13.53 -11.64
C VAL A 386 34.58 14.39 -12.69
N SER A 387 34.44 14.06 -13.97
CA SER A 387 35.01 14.85 -15.05
C SER A 387 34.50 16.31 -15.04
N LEU A 388 33.22 16.51 -14.76
CA LEU A 388 32.63 17.85 -14.66
C LEU A 388 33.13 18.62 -13.44
N VAL A 389 33.22 17.96 -12.28
CA VAL A 389 33.71 18.58 -11.04
C VAL A 389 35.21 18.93 -11.15
N GLU A 390 36.03 18.08 -11.78
CA GLU A 390 37.43 18.38 -12.08
C GLU A 390 37.60 19.62 -12.96
N ALA A 391 36.75 19.76 -13.96
CA ALA A 391 36.74 20.91 -14.84
C ALA A 391 36.29 22.20 -14.13
N LYS A 392 35.49 22.07 -13.06
CA LYS A 392 34.85 23.17 -12.33
C LYS A 392 35.22 23.16 -10.84
N LYS A 393 36.51 23.36 -10.55
CA LYS A 393 37.03 23.37 -9.16
C LYS A 393 36.28 24.27 -8.19
N SER A 394 35.55 25.26 -8.68
CA SER A 394 34.68 26.13 -7.88
C SER A 394 33.48 25.43 -7.27
N TRP A 395 33.11 24.22 -7.71
CA TRP A 395 32.03 23.42 -7.14
C TRP A 395 32.44 22.64 -5.90
N ALA A 396 33.75 22.41 -5.69
CA ALA A 396 34.25 21.72 -4.52
C ALA A 396 33.75 22.37 -3.22
N GLY A 397 33.21 21.57 -2.32
CA GLY A 397 32.59 22.00 -1.06
C GLY A 397 31.22 22.67 -1.21
N ARG A 398 30.68 22.81 -2.45
CA ARG A 398 29.36 23.40 -2.70
C ARG A 398 28.36 22.42 -3.31
N MET A 399 28.82 21.26 -3.78
CA MET A 399 27.99 20.18 -4.30
C MET A 399 27.94 19.04 -3.29
N MET A 400 26.74 18.62 -2.93
CA MET A 400 26.44 17.45 -2.11
C MET A 400 25.52 16.51 -2.89
N PHE A 401 25.65 15.20 -2.67
CA PHE A 401 24.74 14.19 -3.18
C PHE A 401 23.99 13.56 -2.01
N GLU A 402 22.66 13.44 -2.13
CA GLU A 402 21.81 12.79 -1.14
C GLU A 402 21.36 11.42 -1.64
N LEU A 403 21.62 10.38 -0.85
CA LEU A 403 21.24 8.99 -1.11
C LEU A 403 20.05 8.65 -0.25
N THR A 404 18.91 8.27 -0.84
CA THR A 404 17.75 7.84 -0.06
C THR A 404 17.95 6.44 0.51
N GLU A 405 17.63 6.22 1.79
CA GLU A 405 17.70 4.90 2.44
C GLU A 405 16.78 3.86 1.78
N SER A 406 15.63 4.29 1.26
CA SER A 406 14.66 3.44 0.57
C SER A 406 15.19 2.87 -0.76
N ALA A 407 16.24 3.47 -1.32
CA ALA A 407 16.90 2.96 -2.51
C ALA A 407 17.73 1.72 -2.15
N THR A 408 17.31 0.55 -2.62
CA THR A 408 18.09 -0.67 -2.48
C THR A 408 19.41 -0.51 -3.23
N ILE A 409 20.52 -0.48 -2.50
CA ILE A 409 21.87 -0.48 -3.08
C ILE A 409 22.34 -1.93 -3.13
N ASP A 410 22.42 -2.50 -4.34
CA ASP A 410 22.74 -3.92 -4.55
C ASP A 410 24.22 -4.23 -4.19
N ASP A 411 25.14 -3.29 -4.43
CA ASP A 411 26.58 -3.43 -4.14
C ASP A 411 27.08 -2.25 -3.31
N LEU A 412 27.06 -2.39 -1.99
CA LEU A 412 27.54 -1.36 -1.04
C LEU A 412 29.03 -1.09 -1.17
N HIS A 413 29.85 -2.09 -1.54
CA HIS A 413 31.29 -1.88 -1.72
C HIS A 413 31.59 -1.05 -2.96
N LEU A 414 30.82 -1.24 -4.04
CA LEU A 414 30.94 -0.42 -5.23
C LEU A 414 30.46 1.01 -4.93
N ALA A 415 29.30 1.16 -4.27
CA ALA A 415 28.78 2.44 -3.86
C ALA A 415 29.79 3.22 -3.00
N ASP A 416 30.39 2.59 -2.00
CA ASP A 416 31.38 3.24 -1.15
C ASP A 416 32.63 3.70 -1.93
N ARG A 417 33.16 2.89 -2.84
CA ARG A 417 34.27 3.33 -3.73
C ARG A 417 33.88 4.56 -4.55
N HIS A 418 32.66 4.61 -5.05
CA HIS A 418 32.17 5.76 -5.81
C HIS A 418 31.97 6.99 -4.93
N ILE A 419 31.45 6.81 -3.72
CA ILE A 419 31.34 7.87 -2.71
C ILE A 419 32.73 8.44 -2.38
N GLN A 420 33.69 7.60 -2.10
CA GLN A 420 35.07 8.04 -1.82
C GLN A 420 35.63 8.84 -3.00
N LYS A 421 35.42 8.39 -4.24
CA LYS A 421 35.85 9.10 -5.45
C LYS A 421 35.19 10.49 -5.57
N LEU A 422 33.91 10.63 -5.30
CA LEU A 422 33.24 11.94 -5.27
C LEU A 422 33.82 12.85 -4.19
N ARG A 423 34.08 12.31 -2.99
CA ARG A 423 34.66 13.06 -1.86
C ARG A 423 36.10 13.51 -2.14
N GLU A 424 36.94 12.72 -2.80
CA GLU A 424 38.28 13.09 -3.24
C GLU A 424 38.26 14.32 -4.18
N HIS A 425 37.17 14.53 -4.90
CA HIS A 425 36.97 15.70 -5.78
C HIS A 425 36.22 16.85 -5.09
N GLY A 426 35.97 16.74 -3.77
CA GLY A 426 35.40 17.79 -2.94
C GLY A 426 33.87 17.85 -2.96
N CYS A 427 33.18 16.80 -3.45
CA CYS A 427 31.75 16.65 -3.24
C CYS A 427 31.49 16.06 -1.85
N LEU A 428 30.38 16.44 -1.23
CA LEU A 428 29.90 15.84 0.02
C LEU A 428 28.83 14.79 -0.29
N VAL A 429 28.67 13.82 0.60
CA VAL A 429 27.64 12.77 0.46
C VAL A 429 26.83 12.65 1.74
N CYS A 430 25.53 12.70 1.58
CA CYS A 430 24.53 12.61 2.64
C CYS A 430 23.68 11.34 2.47
N LEU A 431 23.35 10.70 3.58
CA LEU A 431 22.33 9.65 3.63
C LEU A 431 21.01 10.27 4.09
N ASP A 432 19.97 10.10 3.28
CA ASP A 432 18.63 10.63 3.54
C ASP A 432 17.72 9.61 4.21
N ASP A 433 16.64 10.08 4.86
CA ASP A 433 15.59 9.28 5.51
C ASP A 433 16.09 8.26 6.56
N PHE A 434 17.22 8.53 7.26
CA PHE A 434 17.80 7.58 8.21
C PHE A 434 16.79 7.15 9.29
N GLY A 435 16.57 5.84 9.37
CA GLY A 435 15.65 5.20 10.30
C GLY A 435 14.29 4.85 9.72
N ALA A 436 14.03 5.17 8.44
CA ALA A 436 12.79 4.77 7.75
C ALA A 436 12.79 3.28 7.40
N GLY A 437 13.95 2.68 7.19
CA GLY A 437 14.12 1.31 6.72
C GLY A 437 14.95 0.40 7.63
N ALA A 438 15.16 -0.83 7.19
CA ALA A 438 15.90 -1.85 7.92
C ALA A 438 17.43 -1.80 7.66
N ALA A 439 17.87 -1.04 6.64
CA ALA A 439 19.26 -1.02 6.17
C ALA A 439 20.08 0.15 6.74
N SER A 440 19.47 1.12 7.43
CA SER A 440 20.08 2.36 7.91
C SER A 440 21.45 2.18 8.60
N LEU A 441 21.53 1.27 9.56
CA LEU A 441 22.78 1.03 10.29
C LEU A 441 23.87 0.39 9.42
N ALA A 442 23.49 -0.46 8.47
CA ALA A 442 24.46 -1.06 7.55
C ALA A 442 25.07 0.00 6.61
N TYR A 443 24.26 0.95 6.14
CA TYR A 443 24.74 2.04 5.31
C TYR A 443 25.68 2.97 6.08
N LEU A 444 25.31 3.36 7.30
CA LEU A 444 26.16 4.18 8.16
C LEU A 444 27.49 3.49 8.50
N GLN A 445 27.50 2.16 8.61
CA GLN A 445 28.69 1.38 8.91
C GLN A 445 29.61 1.19 7.70
N GLN A 446 29.04 1.08 6.49
CA GLN A 446 29.79 0.66 5.30
C GLN A 446 30.08 1.79 4.31
N LEU A 447 29.34 2.89 4.36
CA LEU A 447 29.49 4.00 3.43
C LEU A 447 30.27 5.17 4.07
N SER A 448 31.13 5.79 3.29
CA SER A 448 31.96 6.95 3.69
C SER A 448 31.13 8.24 3.58
N LEU A 449 30.21 8.46 4.51
CA LEU A 449 29.27 9.58 4.52
C LEU A 449 29.83 10.83 5.19
N ASP A 450 29.35 12.01 4.78
CA ASP A 450 29.65 13.30 5.43
C ASP A 450 28.50 13.76 6.33
N VAL A 451 27.24 13.48 5.94
CA VAL A 451 26.03 13.89 6.65
C VAL A 451 25.02 12.73 6.69
N VAL A 452 24.21 12.69 7.75
CA VAL A 452 23.03 11.82 7.86
C VAL A 452 21.82 12.67 8.20
N LYS A 453 20.76 12.57 7.37
CA LYS A 453 19.45 13.22 7.63
C LYS A 453 18.61 12.30 8.50
N ILE A 454 18.13 12.80 9.61
CA ILE A 454 17.27 12.07 10.55
C ILE A 454 15.83 12.32 10.16
N ASP A 455 15.11 11.25 9.80
CA ASP A 455 13.72 11.28 9.35
C ASP A 455 12.82 12.07 10.32
N GLY A 456 11.96 12.89 9.75
CA GLY A 456 11.06 13.80 10.47
C GLY A 456 10.10 13.10 11.44
N ARG A 457 9.82 11.81 11.29
CA ARG A 457 9.01 11.03 12.24
C ARG A 457 9.66 10.99 13.62
N TYR A 458 10.97 10.78 13.69
CA TYR A 458 11.71 10.80 14.96
C TYR A 458 11.83 12.21 15.54
N ILE A 459 11.95 13.20 14.66
CA ILE A 459 12.08 14.61 15.07
C ILE A 459 10.77 15.13 15.69
N ARG A 460 9.62 14.79 15.11
CA ARG A 460 8.30 15.17 15.69
C ARG A 460 8.04 14.57 17.07
N GLU A 461 8.50 13.34 17.29
CA GLU A 461 8.30 12.64 18.56
C GLU A 461 9.22 13.12 19.69
N LEU A 462 10.30 13.86 19.36
CA LEU A 462 11.21 14.45 20.38
C LEU A 462 10.50 15.29 21.45
N GLN A 463 9.34 15.84 21.15
CA GLN A 463 8.56 16.65 22.11
C GLN A 463 7.76 15.80 23.09
N HIS A 464 7.48 14.54 22.77
CA HIS A 464 6.50 13.72 23.46
C HIS A 464 7.09 12.66 24.39
N GLY A 465 8.40 12.32 24.27
CA GLY A 465 8.97 11.23 25.05
C GLY A 465 10.45 11.35 25.40
N LYS A 466 10.81 10.84 26.61
CA LYS A 466 12.21 10.72 27.03
C LYS A 466 12.97 9.64 26.24
N ARG A 467 12.25 8.64 25.69
CA ARG A 467 12.82 7.51 24.99
C ARG A 467 13.33 7.93 23.61
N GLU A 468 12.54 8.70 22.91
CA GLU A 468 12.84 9.25 21.57
C GLU A 468 14.02 10.23 21.65
N ALA A 469 13.99 11.14 22.62
CA ALA A 469 15.12 12.06 22.88
C ALA A 469 16.41 11.32 23.24
N THR A 470 16.31 10.19 23.94
CA THR A 470 17.48 9.36 24.26
C THR A 470 18.02 8.67 23.01
N PHE A 471 17.13 8.13 22.16
CA PHE A 471 17.51 7.49 20.90
C PHE A 471 18.28 8.46 19.98
N ILE A 472 17.70 9.65 19.72
CA ILE A 472 18.34 10.66 18.86
C ILE A 472 19.69 11.09 19.41
N ARG A 473 19.81 11.31 20.72
CA ARG A 473 21.09 11.69 21.33
C ARG A 473 22.17 10.64 21.13
N HIS A 474 21.83 9.36 21.28
CA HIS A 474 22.80 8.27 21.03
C HIS A 474 23.14 8.12 19.55
N LEU A 475 22.15 8.35 18.66
CA LEU A 475 22.41 8.40 17.22
C LEU A 475 23.39 9.52 16.86
N VAL A 476 23.14 10.75 17.36
CA VAL A 476 24.03 11.90 17.15
C VAL A 476 25.45 11.60 17.68
N GLN A 477 25.56 11.05 18.88
CA GLN A 477 26.85 10.68 19.46
C GLN A 477 27.58 9.64 18.60
N MET A 478 26.88 8.62 18.10
CA MET A 478 27.46 7.61 17.20
C MET A 478 27.95 8.25 15.89
N CYS A 479 27.17 9.14 15.30
CA CYS A 479 27.57 9.88 14.10
C CYS A 479 28.81 10.74 14.36
N GLU A 480 28.87 11.45 15.51
CA GLU A 480 30.01 12.25 15.92
C GLU A 480 31.28 11.39 16.06
N GLU A 481 31.22 10.21 16.69
CA GLU A 481 32.34 9.26 16.83
C GLU A 481 32.80 8.74 15.45
N LEU A 482 31.91 8.64 14.46
CA LEU A 482 32.23 8.27 13.08
C LEU A 482 32.71 9.47 12.22
N GLY A 483 32.68 10.70 12.77
CA GLY A 483 33.03 11.91 12.03
C GLY A 483 31.96 12.35 11.01
N VAL A 484 30.72 11.87 11.17
CA VAL A 484 29.57 12.16 10.31
C VAL A 484 28.70 13.22 10.96
N LYS A 485 28.29 14.26 10.22
CA LYS A 485 27.39 15.31 10.69
C LYS A 485 25.93 14.84 10.64
N THR A 486 25.08 15.46 11.48
CA THR A 486 23.67 15.13 11.56
C THR A 486 22.80 16.29 11.10
N LEU A 487 21.68 15.99 10.42
CA LEU A 487 20.70 16.96 9.95
C LEU A 487 19.30 16.49 10.41
N ALA A 488 18.55 17.36 11.08
CA ALA A 488 17.17 17.09 11.48
C ALA A 488 16.22 17.62 10.41
N GLU A 489 15.34 16.75 9.93
CA GLU A 489 14.28 17.12 9.01
C GLU A 489 13.00 17.59 9.74
N MET A 490 12.07 18.21 8.99
CA MET A 490 10.74 18.62 9.48
C MET A 490 10.79 19.48 10.75
N VAL A 491 11.79 20.35 10.86
CA VAL A 491 11.86 21.35 11.93
C VAL A 491 10.85 22.45 11.61
N GLU A 492 9.65 22.34 12.19
CA GLU A 492 8.51 23.23 11.91
C GLU A 492 8.30 24.30 12.97
N THR A 493 8.78 24.07 14.19
CA THR A 493 8.57 24.96 15.33
C THR A 493 9.86 25.23 16.09
N THR A 494 9.90 26.35 16.81
CA THR A 494 11.03 26.71 17.70
C THR A 494 11.23 25.68 18.82
N GLN A 495 10.16 25.03 19.28
CA GLN A 495 10.25 23.97 20.30
C GLN A 495 10.99 22.75 19.77
N ILE A 496 10.72 22.36 18.50
CA ILE A 496 11.46 21.28 17.83
C ILE A 496 12.93 21.70 17.63
N GLU A 497 13.17 22.92 17.14
CA GLU A 497 14.53 23.46 16.99
C GLU A 497 15.31 23.38 18.30
N ASP A 498 14.73 23.81 19.40
CA ASP A 498 15.36 23.74 20.72
C ASP A 498 15.63 22.29 21.16
N ALA A 499 14.75 21.35 20.81
CA ALA A 499 14.92 19.94 21.17
C ALA A 499 16.05 19.29 20.39
N VAL A 500 16.12 19.48 19.05
CA VAL A 500 17.19 18.94 18.22
C VAL A 500 18.55 19.57 18.55
N ARG A 501 18.57 20.86 18.87
CA ARG A 501 19.76 21.57 19.33
C ARG A 501 20.31 20.99 20.65
N ARG A 502 19.42 20.71 21.62
CA ARG A 502 19.79 20.03 22.89
C ARG A 502 20.26 18.59 22.67
N ALA A 503 19.76 17.94 21.63
CA ALA A 503 20.23 16.59 21.27
C ALA A 503 21.61 16.59 20.60
N GLY A 504 22.15 17.76 20.21
CA GLY A 504 23.47 17.91 19.59
C GLY A 504 23.47 17.80 18.07
N VAL A 505 22.31 17.87 17.41
CA VAL A 505 22.20 17.83 15.93
C VAL A 505 22.90 19.06 15.33
N ASP A 506 23.61 18.87 14.21
CA ASP A 506 24.43 19.92 13.58
C ASP A 506 23.58 20.86 12.69
N TYR A 507 22.68 20.30 11.87
CA TYR A 507 21.91 21.03 10.87
C TYR A 507 20.40 20.83 11.06
N GLY A 508 19.60 21.76 10.52
CA GLY A 508 18.15 21.67 10.53
C GLY A 508 17.53 22.09 9.20
N GLN A 509 16.48 21.40 8.80
CA GLN A 509 15.66 21.66 7.64
C GLN A 509 14.18 21.59 8.02
N GLY A 510 13.36 22.47 7.46
CA GLY A 510 11.92 22.47 7.70
C GLY A 510 11.28 23.84 7.49
N TYR A 511 9.97 23.89 7.62
CA TYR A 511 9.20 25.12 7.38
C TYR A 511 9.58 26.28 8.30
N LEU A 512 10.18 26.01 9.46
CA LEU A 512 10.70 27.05 10.35
C LEU A 512 11.76 27.93 9.67
N TYR A 513 12.55 27.36 8.76
CA TYR A 513 13.63 28.05 8.07
C TYR A 513 13.23 28.53 6.68
N GLY A 514 12.26 27.86 6.05
CA GLY A 514 11.71 28.21 4.76
C GLY A 514 11.11 27.01 4.03
N ALA A 515 10.11 27.29 3.20
CA ALA A 515 9.61 26.31 2.25
C ALA A 515 10.52 26.27 1.01
N ALA A 516 10.43 25.17 0.25
CA ALA A 516 11.10 25.06 -1.05
C ALA A 516 10.58 26.14 -2.02
N ALA A 517 11.47 26.86 -2.69
CA ALA A 517 11.16 27.96 -3.61
C ALA A 517 11.99 27.88 -4.90
N GLU A 518 11.47 28.39 -6.02
CA GLU A 518 12.18 28.41 -7.32
C GLU A 518 13.48 29.23 -7.27
N ILE A 519 13.56 30.21 -6.39
CA ILE A 519 14.75 31.04 -6.21
C ILE A 519 15.38 30.67 -4.86
N PRO A 520 16.67 30.29 -4.85
CA PRO A 520 17.37 30.03 -3.59
C PRO A 520 17.30 31.24 -2.66
N SER A 521 16.67 31.09 -1.52
CA SER A 521 16.46 32.18 -0.55
C SER A 521 17.28 31.96 0.72
N ALA A 522 17.66 33.06 1.36
CA ALA A 522 18.19 32.99 2.73
C ALA A 522 17.11 32.45 3.68
N PRO A 523 17.50 31.72 4.75
CA PRO A 523 16.54 31.27 5.76
C PRO A 523 15.72 32.46 6.30
N ALA A 524 14.46 32.19 6.65
CA ALA A 524 13.60 33.21 7.23
C ALA A 524 14.29 33.88 8.44
N PRO A 525 14.30 35.21 8.52
CA PRO A 525 14.93 35.88 9.66
C PRO A 525 14.30 35.39 10.96
N ARG A 526 15.13 34.99 11.92
CA ARG A 526 14.66 34.58 13.25
C ARG A 526 13.78 35.68 13.83
N ALA A 527 12.52 35.40 14.08
CA ALA A 527 11.69 36.27 14.91
C ALA A 527 12.38 36.31 16.28
N GLY A 528 12.90 37.48 16.65
CA GLY A 528 13.41 37.71 17.97
C GLY A 528 12.36 37.25 19.01
N PRO A 529 12.72 37.00 20.28
CA PRO A 529 11.82 36.47 21.29
C PRO A 529 10.51 37.25 21.25
N VAL A 530 9.47 36.65 20.74
CA VAL A 530 8.13 37.24 20.71
C VAL A 530 7.68 37.27 22.14
N ALA A 531 7.65 38.50 22.74
CA ALA A 531 6.96 38.74 23.99
C ALA A 531 5.57 38.11 23.87
N ALA A 532 5.25 37.19 24.77
CA ALA A 532 4.05 36.38 24.76
C ALA A 532 2.79 37.24 24.53
N ARG A 533 2.31 37.32 23.30
CA ARG A 533 0.97 37.76 22.97
C ARG A 533 0.02 36.62 23.31
N ARG A 534 -0.83 36.84 24.30
CA ARG A 534 -1.97 35.97 24.60
C ARG A 534 -2.75 35.71 23.30
N VAL A 535 -2.73 34.50 22.86
CA VAL A 535 -3.55 34.06 21.72
C VAL A 535 -4.94 33.75 22.23
N GLY A 536 -5.91 34.47 21.68
CA GLY A 536 -7.33 34.13 21.80
C GLY A 536 -7.65 32.83 21.12
N SER A 537 -8.70 32.20 21.59
CA SER A 537 -9.34 30.95 21.27
C SER A 537 -9.14 30.42 19.85
N VAL A 538 -8.74 29.15 19.77
CA VAL A 538 -8.72 28.32 18.56
C VAL A 538 -10.16 27.95 18.17
N GLU A 539 -10.61 28.38 17.01
CA GLU A 539 -11.78 27.80 16.35
C GLU A 539 -11.34 26.53 15.62
N SER A 540 -12.07 25.46 15.90
CA SER A 540 -11.93 24.13 15.31
C SER A 540 -12.27 24.14 13.82
N TRP A 541 -11.40 23.54 13.00
CA TRP A 541 -11.77 23.07 11.65
C TRP A 541 -12.01 21.56 11.70
N GLY A 542 -13.26 21.18 11.31
CA GLY A 542 -13.73 19.82 11.17
C GLY A 542 -13.18 19.11 9.94
#